data_81c881b259a28751872521f666771a01
#
_entry.id   81c881b259a28751872521f666771a01
#
_cell.length_a   1.000
_cell.length_b   1.000
_cell.length_c   1.000
_cell.angle_alpha   90.00
_cell.angle_beta   90.00
_cell.angle_gamma   90.00
#
_symmetry.space_group_name_H-M   'P 1'
#
loop_
_entity.id
_entity.type
_entity.pdbx_description
1 polymer ?
#
loop_
_entity_poly.entity_id
_entity_poly.type
_entity_poly.pdbx_seq_one_letter_code
_entity_poly.pdbx_strand_id
1 'polypeptide(L)'
;MSSISLIDVAKHWGDSTALHTINLEVAAGSFCVLLGPSGCGKSTTLRIVAGLESASRGRVLIDGRDVTTLPPAQRGIAMVFQNYALFPHLSVAENITFGLSVRKVRAEDRAARLRETAALLGLEGLLERKPSQLSGGQQQRVALGRALVAQAKVCLMDEPLSNLDAQLRQEMRRELRELQRQLGLTVIYVTHDQAEAMSMADQVVLLHRGRVEQAGAPRDLYARPATTFAARFIGTPPMNLLALEGGRIAGSDVEIGLPAATLGIRPESVTLHEDGFPAMVRSAEYLGADLVLQCTVGSETLLVRTAGHHHVKADTPVRLGWAQEDAHGFDEAGQRVA
;
A
#
# COMPACT_ATOMS: atom_id res chain seq x y z
N MET A 1 -21.10 9.32 -4.28
CA MET A 1 -19.77 9.00 -3.75
C MET A 1 -19.77 9.42 -2.28
N SER A 2 -19.10 8.70 -1.39
CA SER A 2 -19.11 8.99 0.07
C SER A 2 -17.69 9.12 0.58
N SER A 3 -17.37 10.20 1.30
CA SER A 3 -16.06 10.41 1.95
C SER A 3 -15.96 9.64 3.26
N ILE A 4 -14.73 9.46 3.76
CA ILE A 4 -14.47 8.85 5.07
C ILE A 4 -13.52 9.76 5.83
N SER A 5 -13.84 10.06 7.10
CA SER A 5 -12.94 10.83 7.96
C SER A 5 -12.74 10.12 9.29
N LEU A 6 -11.49 10.01 9.70
CA LEU A 6 -11.07 9.58 11.03
C LEU A 6 -10.57 10.82 11.77
N ILE A 7 -11.15 11.10 12.92
CA ILE A 7 -10.82 12.27 13.75
C ILE A 7 -10.34 11.77 15.10
N ASP A 8 -9.07 11.96 15.39
CA ASP A 8 -8.39 11.60 16.64
C ASP A 8 -8.63 10.14 17.07
N VAL A 9 -8.71 9.23 16.09
CA VAL A 9 -8.99 7.82 16.36
C VAL A 9 -7.79 7.15 17.02
N ALA A 10 -8.02 6.55 18.19
CA ALA A 10 -7.01 5.78 18.93
C ALA A 10 -7.58 4.41 19.32
N LYS A 11 -6.68 3.43 19.51
CA LYS A 11 -7.04 2.09 19.98
C LYS A 11 -6.02 1.56 20.96
N HIS A 12 -6.54 1.15 22.12
CA HIS A 12 -5.80 0.50 23.19
C HIS A 12 -6.45 -0.83 23.55
N TRP A 13 -5.64 -1.83 23.90
CA TRP A 13 -6.06 -3.09 24.51
C TRP A 13 -5.27 -3.26 25.80
N GLY A 14 -5.91 -2.98 26.95
CA GLY A 14 -5.19 -2.87 28.21
C GLY A 14 -4.05 -1.87 28.11
N ASP A 15 -2.83 -2.27 28.41
CA ASP A 15 -1.63 -1.43 28.36
C ASP A 15 -1.01 -1.32 26.95
N SER A 16 -1.49 -2.09 26.00
CA SER A 16 -0.96 -2.07 24.63
C SER A 16 -1.68 -1.05 23.77
N THR A 17 -0.92 -0.16 23.12
CA THR A 17 -1.44 0.82 22.15
C THR A 17 -1.24 0.30 20.73
N ALA A 18 -2.35 0.00 20.06
CA ALA A 18 -2.34 -0.42 18.66
C ALA A 18 -2.39 0.76 17.69
N LEU A 19 -3.16 1.78 18.03
CA LEU A 19 -3.23 3.03 17.28
C LEU A 19 -3.10 4.19 18.26
N HIS A 20 -2.20 5.08 17.95
CA HIS A 20 -2.13 6.41 18.55
C HIS A 20 -3.21 7.30 17.89
N THR A 21 -3.08 8.61 18.00
CA THR A 21 -4.04 9.52 17.37
C THR A 21 -3.91 9.45 15.84
N ILE A 22 -4.89 8.84 15.17
CA ILE A 22 -4.99 8.77 13.70
C ILE A 22 -5.98 9.81 13.24
N ASN A 23 -5.51 10.72 12.37
CA ASN A 23 -6.32 11.65 11.61
C ASN A 23 -6.15 11.29 10.12
N LEU A 24 -7.25 11.05 9.42
CA LEU A 24 -7.24 10.63 8.01
C LEU A 24 -8.50 11.12 7.32
N GLU A 25 -8.33 11.73 6.17
CA GLU A 25 -9.41 12.02 5.23
C GLU A 25 -9.24 11.23 3.94
N VAL A 26 -10.31 10.55 3.52
CA VAL A 26 -10.40 9.83 2.25
C VAL A 26 -11.49 10.49 1.42
N ALA A 27 -11.08 11.09 0.31
CA ALA A 27 -11.99 11.79 -0.59
C ALA A 27 -13.01 10.83 -1.22
N ALA A 28 -14.21 11.35 -1.50
CA ALA A 28 -15.25 10.56 -2.15
C ALA A 28 -14.82 10.10 -3.55
N GLY A 29 -14.96 8.80 -3.84
CA GLY A 29 -14.55 8.18 -5.11
C GLY A 29 -13.05 7.96 -5.26
N SER A 30 -12.24 8.16 -4.20
CA SER A 30 -10.81 7.89 -4.22
C SER A 30 -10.46 6.47 -3.77
N PHE A 31 -9.28 6.01 -4.19
CA PHE A 31 -8.65 4.77 -3.79
C PHE A 31 -7.55 5.08 -2.77
N CYS A 32 -7.84 4.91 -1.48
CA CYS A 32 -6.88 5.12 -0.39
C CYS A 32 -6.25 3.80 0.03
N VAL A 33 -4.92 3.76 0.07
CA VAL A 33 -4.16 2.57 0.49
C VAL A 33 -3.51 2.82 1.83
N LEU A 34 -3.81 1.97 2.81
CA LEU A 34 -3.09 1.89 4.08
C LEU A 34 -1.90 0.95 3.89
N LEU A 35 -0.70 1.49 3.94
CA LEU A 35 0.56 0.80 3.71
C LEU A 35 1.41 0.82 4.99
N GLY A 36 2.30 -0.16 5.17
CA GLY A 36 3.24 -0.20 6.29
C GLY A 36 3.62 -1.62 6.71
N PRO A 37 4.58 -1.78 7.61
CA PRO A 37 5.03 -3.09 8.07
C PRO A 37 3.93 -3.85 8.83
N SER A 38 4.15 -5.16 9.04
CA SER A 38 3.24 -5.97 9.85
C SER A 38 3.11 -5.41 11.27
N GLY A 39 1.90 -5.43 11.82
CA GLY A 39 1.64 -4.94 13.18
C GLY A 39 1.57 -3.41 13.35
N CYS A 40 1.70 -2.60 12.29
CA CYS A 40 1.66 -1.13 12.41
C CYS A 40 0.25 -0.53 12.58
N GLY A 41 -0.84 -1.35 12.57
CA GLY A 41 -2.20 -0.88 12.82
C GLY A 41 -3.13 -0.79 11.61
N LYS A 42 -2.72 -1.20 10.40
CA LYS A 42 -3.54 -1.13 9.16
C LYS A 42 -4.90 -1.81 9.29
N SER A 43 -4.90 -3.13 9.55
CA SER A 43 -6.15 -3.91 9.69
C SER A 43 -6.97 -3.46 10.90
N THR A 44 -6.33 -2.98 11.98
CA THR A 44 -7.04 -2.39 13.12
C THR A 44 -7.79 -1.13 12.70
N THR A 45 -7.14 -0.23 11.96
CA THR A 45 -7.77 0.99 11.41
C THR A 45 -8.94 0.62 10.50
N LEU A 46 -8.74 -0.33 9.58
CA LEU A 46 -9.79 -0.80 8.67
C LEU A 46 -10.98 -1.38 9.44
N ARG A 47 -10.74 -2.23 10.46
CA ARG A 47 -11.79 -2.84 11.28
C ARG A 47 -12.56 -1.81 12.10
N ILE A 48 -11.90 -0.74 12.57
CA ILE A 48 -12.57 0.38 13.24
C ILE A 48 -13.51 1.10 12.27
N VAL A 49 -13.07 1.39 11.04
CA VAL A 49 -13.94 1.97 9.99
C VAL A 49 -15.11 1.03 9.68
N ALA A 50 -14.86 -0.27 9.63
CA ALA A 50 -15.89 -1.29 9.40
C ALA A 50 -16.89 -1.43 10.55
N GLY A 51 -16.56 -0.98 11.77
CA GLY A 51 -17.34 -1.22 12.99
C GLY A 51 -17.21 -2.64 13.53
N LEU A 52 -16.19 -3.37 13.08
CA LEU A 52 -15.82 -4.70 13.57
C LEU A 52 -14.93 -4.60 14.82
N GLU A 53 -14.36 -3.43 15.06
CA GLU A 53 -13.58 -3.09 16.24
C GLU A 53 -14.00 -1.71 16.73
N SER A 54 -14.07 -1.50 18.03
CA SER A 54 -14.40 -0.20 18.63
C SER A 54 -13.14 0.66 18.75
N ALA A 55 -13.23 1.94 18.42
CA ALA A 55 -12.22 2.90 18.79
C ALA A 55 -12.24 3.13 20.31
N SER A 56 -11.07 3.30 20.92
CA SER A 56 -10.98 3.70 22.34
C SER A 56 -11.19 5.21 22.50
N ARG A 57 -10.91 5.99 21.45
CA ARG A 57 -11.10 7.44 21.38
C ARG A 57 -11.29 7.86 19.92
N GLY A 58 -11.86 9.05 19.74
CA GLY A 58 -12.04 9.67 18.43
C GLY A 58 -13.34 9.30 17.74
N ARG A 59 -13.49 9.71 16.50
CA ARG A 59 -14.73 9.54 15.71
C ARG A 59 -14.43 9.04 14.31
N VAL A 60 -15.37 8.26 13.77
CA VAL A 60 -15.40 7.79 12.38
C VAL A 60 -16.62 8.42 11.72
N LEU A 61 -16.40 9.18 10.65
CA LEU A 61 -17.47 9.77 9.84
C LEU A 61 -17.47 9.12 8.45
N ILE A 62 -18.66 8.82 7.94
CA ILE A 62 -18.88 8.42 6.56
C ILE A 62 -19.89 9.39 5.96
N ASP A 63 -19.47 10.09 4.91
CA ASP A 63 -20.26 11.15 4.27
C ASP A 63 -20.75 12.23 5.25
N GLY A 64 -19.86 12.62 6.18
CA GLY A 64 -20.14 13.58 7.24
C GLY A 64 -20.98 13.04 8.41
N ARG A 65 -21.56 11.84 8.30
CA ARG A 65 -22.34 11.20 9.35
C ARG A 65 -21.43 10.47 10.33
N ASP A 66 -21.58 10.74 11.62
CA ASP A 66 -20.88 9.99 12.67
C ASP A 66 -21.43 8.55 12.74
N VAL A 67 -20.55 7.57 12.51
CA VAL A 67 -20.86 6.13 12.54
C VAL A 67 -20.07 5.40 13.62
N THR A 68 -19.41 6.12 14.50
CA THR A 68 -18.46 5.57 15.49
C THR A 68 -19.05 4.42 16.29
N THR A 69 -20.26 4.59 16.80
CA THR A 69 -20.95 3.59 17.64
C THR A 69 -21.90 2.67 16.87
N LEU A 70 -22.07 2.91 15.56
CA LEU A 70 -22.97 2.09 14.74
C LEU A 70 -22.38 0.71 14.47
N PRO A 71 -23.18 -0.36 14.53
CA PRO A 71 -22.75 -1.69 14.14
C PRO A 71 -22.47 -1.75 12.62
N PRO A 72 -21.66 -2.71 12.13
CA PRO A 72 -21.25 -2.81 10.71
C PRO A 72 -22.41 -2.74 9.72
N ALA A 73 -23.51 -3.42 10.01
CA ALA A 73 -24.69 -3.48 9.14
C ALA A 73 -25.37 -2.12 8.89
N GLN A 74 -25.14 -1.13 9.74
CA GLN A 74 -25.76 0.20 9.67
C GLN A 74 -24.83 1.28 9.10
N ARG A 75 -23.55 0.94 8.80
CA ARG A 75 -22.55 1.88 8.26
C ARG A 75 -22.64 2.08 6.76
N GLY A 76 -23.41 1.25 6.03
CA GLY A 76 -23.58 1.37 4.58
C GLY A 76 -22.32 1.06 3.77
N ILE A 77 -21.47 0.19 4.29
CA ILE A 77 -20.20 -0.22 3.69
C ILE A 77 -20.23 -1.67 3.22
N ALA A 78 -19.33 -2.02 2.31
CA ALA A 78 -18.99 -3.39 1.94
C ALA A 78 -17.56 -3.70 2.38
N MET A 79 -17.25 -4.98 2.63
CA MET A 79 -15.91 -5.40 3.02
C MET A 79 -15.49 -6.70 2.32
N VAL A 80 -14.25 -6.72 1.82
CA VAL A 80 -13.56 -7.91 1.31
C VAL A 80 -12.48 -8.29 2.32
N PHE A 81 -12.50 -9.53 2.78
CA PHE A 81 -11.56 -10.06 3.78
C PHE A 81 -10.38 -10.75 3.11
N GLN A 82 -9.25 -10.83 3.79
CA GLN A 82 -8.01 -11.45 3.31
C GLN A 82 -8.17 -12.92 2.86
N ASN A 83 -8.97 -13.70 3.57
CA ASN A 83 -9.27 -15.09 3.25
C ASN A 83 -10.54 -15.26 2.41
N TYR A 84 -11.01 -14.18 1.75
CA TYR A 84 -12.24 -14.09 0.97
C TYR A 84 -13.52 -14.37 1.78
N ALA A 85 -13.45 -15.08 2.90
CA ALA A 85 -14.57 -15.47 3.78
C ALA A 85 -15.78 -16.05 3.02
N LEU A 86 -15.54 -16.84 1.97
CA LEU A 86 -16.59 -17.50 1.21
C LEU A 86 -17.21 -18.63 2.03
N PHE A 87 -18.51 -18.80 1.89
CA PHE A 87 -19.23 -19.93 2.49
C PHE A 87 -19.00 -21.19 1.64
N PRO A 88 -18.27 -22.21 2.14
CA PRO A 88 -17.81 -23.33 1.31
C PRO A 88 -18.94 -24.24 0.85
N HIS A 89 -20.07 -24.25 1.53
CA HIS A 89 -21.25 -25.05 1.21
C HIS A 89 -22.21 -24.40 0.23
N LEU A 90 -22.10 -23.07 0.03
CA LEU A 90 -22.94 -22.30 -0.88
C LEU A 90 -22.31 -22.22 -2.29
N SER A 91 -23.14 -22.12 -3.32
CA SER A 91 -22.74 -21.84 -4.69
C SER A 91 -22.20 -20.39 -4.83
N VAL A 92 -21.61 -20.04 -5.97
CA VAL A 92 -21.19 -18.68 -6.32
C VAL A 92 -22.39 -17.72 -6.24
N ALA A 93 -23.51 -18.08 -6.85
CA ALA A 93 -24.74 -17.28 -6.84
C ALA A 93 -25.23 -17.02 -5.40
N GLU A 94 -25.27 -18.06 -4.57
CA GLU A 94 -25.69 -17.97 -3.18
C GLU A 94 -24.71 -17.16 -2.34
N ASN A 95 -23.39 -17.34 -2.54
CA ASN A 95 -22.37 -16.53 -1.89
C ASN A 95 -22.56 -15.04 -2.19
N ILE A 96 -22.70 -14.66 -3.46
CA ILE A 96 -22.90 -13.27 -3.88
C ILE A 96 -24.16 -12.70 -3.26
N THR A 97 -25.28 -13.41 -3.34
CA THR A 97 -26.60 -12.90 -2.92
C THR A 97 -26.89 -13.08 -1.41
N PHE A 98 -26.02 -13.74 -0.65
CA PHE A 98 -26.24 -14.05 0.74
C PHE A 98 -26.67 -12.84 1.59
N GLY A 99 -25.93 -11.74 1.49
CA GLY A 99 -26.23 -10.52 2.26
C GLY A 99 -27.57 -9.89 1.88
N LEU A 100 -27.99 -10.00 0.62
CA LEU A 100 -29.31 -9.54 0.17
C LEU A 100 -30.44 -10.44 0.71
N SER A 101 -30.19 -11.74 0.80
CA SER A 101 -31.15 -12.71 1.35
C SER A 101 -31.40 -12.44 2.84
N VAL A 102 -30.34 -12.21 3.63
CA VAL A 102 -30.42 -11.86 5.05
C VAL A 102 -31.20 -10.55 5.27
N ARG A 103 -31.03 -9.58 4.35
CA ARG A 103 -31.77 -8.29 4.37
C ARG A 103 -33.19 -8.42 3.81
N LYS A 104 -33.64 -9.62 3.45
CA LYS A 104 -34.97 -9.91 2.87
C LYS A 104 -35.29 -9.10 1.60
N VAL A 105 -34.28 -8.83 0.78
CA VAL A 105 -34.48 -8.20 -0.55
C VAL A 105 -35.31 -9.16 -1.41
N ARG A 106 -36.24 -8.61 -2.21
CA ARG A 106 -37.12 -9.41 -3.06
C ARG A 106 -36.32 -10.29 -4.04
N ALA A 107 -36.84 -11.48 -4.33
CA ALA A 107 -36.14 -12.46 -5.18
C ALA A 107 -35.80 -11.92 -6.57
N GLU A 108 -36.70 -11.16 -7.19
CA GLU A 108 -36.52 -10.53 -8.49
C GLU A 108 -35.35 -9.52 -8.48
N ASP A 109 -35.29 -8.66 -7.47
CA ASP A 109 -34.23 -7.65 -7.30
C ASP A 109 -32.86 -8.33 -7.03
N ARG A 110 -32.86 -9.42 -6.25
CA ARG A 110 -31.65 -10.22 -6.02
C ARG A 110 -31.13 -10.84 -7.32
N ALA A 111 -32.04 -11.41 -8.13
CA ALA A 111 -31.69 -12.03 -9.40
C ALA A 111 -31.17 -11.00 -10.42
N ALA A 112 -31.75 -9.80 -10.45
CA ALA A 112 -31.30 -8.72 -11.31
C ALA A 112 -29.88 -8.26 -10.91
N ARG A 113 -29.65 -7.96 -9.62
CA ARG A 113 -28.33 -7.55 -9.10
C ARG A 113 -27.26 -8.65 -9.26
N LEU A 114 -27.64 -9.92 -9.10
CA LEU A 114 -26.73 -11.04 -9.33
C LEU A 114 -26.26 -11.06 -10.79
N ARG A 115 -27.19 -10.95 -11.76
CA ARG A 115 -26.84 -10.95 -13.19
C ARG A 115 -25.89 -9.80 -13.54
N GLU A 116 -26.20 -8.58 -13.09
CA GLU A 116 -25.36 -7.40 -13.31
C GLU A 116 -23.96 -7.60 -12.72
N THR A 117 -23.89 -8.08 -11.46
CA THR A 117 -22.62 -8.31 -10.77
C THR A 117 -21.82 -9.44 -11.41
N ALA A 118 -22.48 -10.52 -11.82
CA ALA A 118 -21.83 -11.66 -12.48
C ALA A 118 -21.26 -11.26 -13.84
N ALA A 119 -22.00 -10.50 -14.64
CA ALA A 119 -21.54 -10.00 -15.93
C ALA A 119 -20.32 -9.05 -15.75
N LEU A 120 -20.39 -8.15 -14.77
CA LEU A 120 -19.30 -7.22 -14.46
C LEU A 120 -17.99 -7.93 -14.08
N LEU A 121 -18.08 -9.09 -13.43
CA LEU A 121 -16.93 -9.84 -12.91
C LEU A 121 -16.56 -11.07 -13.75
N GLY A 122 -17.26 -11.33 -14.86
CA GLY A 122 -17.05 -12.52 -15.70
C GLY A 122 -17.33 -13.84 -14.97
N LEU A 123 -18.40 -13.87 -14.16
CA LEU A 123 -18.77 -15.03 -13.32
C LEU A 123 -19.99 -15.79 -13.84
N GLU A 124 -20.59 -15.40 -14.99
CA GLU A 124 -21.85 -15.97 -15.48
C GLU A 124 -21.79 -17.50 -15.62
N GLY A 125 -20.70 -18.04 -16.16
CA GLY A 125 -20.50 -19.49 -16.35
C GLY A 125 -20.13 -20.25 -15.07
N LEU A 126 -20.04 -19.56 -13.92
CA LEU A 126 -19.55 -20.15 -12.66
C LEU A 126 -20.60 -20.13 -11.53
N LEU A 127 -21.80 -19.61 -11.77
CA LEU A 127 -22.80 -19.31 -10.73
C LEU A 127 -23.20 -20.52 -9.89
N GLU A 128 -23.25 -21.72 -10.49
CA GLU A 128 -23.62 -22.97 -9.82
C GLU A 128 -22.46 -23.68 -9.12
N ARG A 129 -21.22 -23.22 -9.34
CA ARG A 129 -20.04 -23.83 -8.72
C ARG A 129 -19.93 -23.46 -7.25
N LYS A 130 -19.24 -24.33 -6.49
CA LYS A 130 -18.85 -24.06 -5.10
C LYS A 130 -17.42 -23.50 -5.04
N PRO A 131 -17.04 -22.80 -3.95
CA PRO A 131 -15.69 -22.23 -3.79
C PRO A 131 -14.55 -23.22 -4.03
N SER A 132 -14.70 -24.48 -3.61
CA SER A 132 -13.68 -25.53 -3.83
C SER A 132 -13.42 -25.89 -5.29
N GLN A 133 -14.29 -25.47 -6.22
CA GLN A 133 -14.19 -25.71 -7.65
C GLN A 133 -13.65 -24.51 -8.43
N LEU A 134 -13.18 -23.47 -7.70
CA LEU A 134 -12.73 -22.19 -8.25
C LEU A 134 -11.24 -22.00 -8.04
N SER A 135 -10.57 -21.34 -9.01
CA SER A 135 -9.22 -20.82 -8.81
C SER A 135 -9.20 -19.67 -7.78
N GLY A 136 -8.02 -19.34 -7.23
CA GLY A 136 -7.87 -18.24 -6.28
C GLY A 136 -8.42 -16.90 -6.81
N GLY A 137 -8.12 -16.55 -8.06
CA GLY A 137 -8.68 -15.34 -8.69
C GLY A 137 -10.19 -15.37 -8.87
N GLN A 138 -10.77 -16.54 -9.19
CA GLN A 138 -12.22 -16.70 -9.25
C GLN A 138 -12.87 -16.54 -7.87
N GLN A 139 -12.28 -17.12 -6.82
CA GLN A 139 -12.74 -16.94 -5.43
C GLN A 139 -12.70 -15.47 -5.01
N GLN A 140 -11.66 -14.76 -5.38
CA GLN A 140 -11.53 -13.33 -5.14
C GLN A 140 -12.64 -12.53 -5.85
N ARG A 141 -12.89 -12.80 -7.13
CA ARG A 141 -14.00 -12.16 -7.87
C ARG A 141 -15.35 -12.44 -7.23
N VAL A 142 -15.57 -13.64 -6.68
CA VAL A 142 -16.80 -13.96 -5.91
C VAL A 142 -16.88 -13.13 -4.63
N ALA A 143 -15.78 -12.98 -3.89
CA ALA A 143 -15.74 -12.12 -2.69
C ALA A 143 -16.00 -10.65 -3.03
N LEU A 144 -15.43 -10.17 -4.13
CA LEU A 144 -15.70 -8.83 -4.67
C LEU A 144 -17.18 -8.70 -5.08
N GLY A 145 -17.74 -9.71 -5.75
CA GLY A 145 -19.17 -9.76 -6.12
C GLY A 145 -20.10 -9.65 -4.91
N ARG A 146 -19.76 -10.30 -3.81
CA ARG A 146 -20.46 -10.14 -2.52
C ARG A 146 -20.46 -8.71 -2.00
N ALA A 147 -19.35 -8.01 -2.18
CA ALA A 147 -19.23 -6.60 -1.79
C ALA A 147 -20.03 -5.68 -2.71
N LEU A 148 -19.93 -5.89 -4.03
CA LEU A 148 -20.54 -5.02 -5.05
C LEU A 148 -22.06 -5.18 -5.13
N VAL A 149 -22.61 -6.40 -4.99
CA VAL A 149 -24.05 -6.65 -5.02
C VAL A 149 -24.83 -5.87 -3.96
N ALA A 150 -24.15 -5.49 -2.88
CA ALA A 150 -24.72 -4.64 -1.82
C ALA A 150 -24.92 -3.19 -2.25
N GLN A 151 -24.33 -2.76 -3.37
CA GLN A 151 -24.37 -1.39 -3.91
C GLN A 151 -23.92 -0.33 -2.88
N ALA A 152 -23.00 -0.71 -2.00
CA ALA A 152 -22.38 0.21 -1.06
C ALA A 152 -21.43 1.16 -1.80
N LYS A 153 -21.44 2.44 -1.41
CA LYS A 153 -20.56 3.46 -2.01
C LYS A 153 -19.13 3.41 -1.45
N VAL A 154 -18.96 2.75 -0.31
CA VAL A 154 -17.67 2.56 0.37
C VAL A 154 -17.34 1.08 0.39
N CYS A 155 -16.14 0.72 -0.06
CA CYS A 155 -15.62 -0.65 -0.04
C CYS A 155 -14.31 -0.70 0.74
N LEU A 156 -14.25 -1.56 1.74
CA LEU A 156 -13.07 -1.82 2.56
C LEU A 156 -12.44 -3.14 2.13
N MET A 157 -11.12 -3.19 1.97
CA MET A 157 -10.42 -4.39 1.51
C MET A 157 -9.21 -4.67 2.40
N ASP A 158 -9.21 -5.83 3.08
CA ASP A 158 -8.12 -6.26 3.97
C ASP A 158 -7.24 -7.29 3.24
N GLU A 159 -6.12 -6.86 2.67
CA GLU A 159 -5.13 -7.65 1.92
C GLU A 159 -5.74 -8.62 0.88
N PRO A 160 -6.65 -8.15 -0.02
CA PRO A 160 -7.44 -9.06 -0.85
C PRO A 160 -6.64 -9.82 -1.90
N LEU A 161 -5.41 -9.40 -2.23
CA LEU A 161 -4.56 -10.02 -3.25
C LEU A 161 -3.43 -10.88 -2.67
N SER A 162 -3.29 -10.96 -1.34
CA SER A 162 -2.15 -11.61 -0.69
C SER A 162 -2.00 -13.10 -1.00
N ASN A 163 -3.11 -13.79 -1.30
CA ASN A 163 -3.15 -15.24 -1.56
C ASN A 163 -2.99 -15.60 -3.05
N LEU A 164 -2.70 -14.63 -3.92
CA LEU A 164 -2.54 -14.85 -5.35
C LEU A 164 -1.06 -14.92 -5.75
N ASP A 165 -0.76 -15.67 -6.81
CA ASP A 165 0.55 -15.62 -7.46
C ASP A 165 0.84 -14.26 -8.08
N ALA A 166 2.10 -14.00 -8.44
CA ALA A 166 2.56 -12.68 -8.88
C ALA A 166 1.88 -12.21 -10.19
N GLN A 167 1.67 -13.13 -11.14
CA GLN A 167 1.06 -12.79 -12.43
C GLN A 167 -0.41 -12.42 -12.24
N LEU A 168 -1.18 -13.28 -11.57
CA LEU A 168 -2.60 -13.07 -11.31
C LEU A 168 -2.82 -11.82 -10.44
N ARG A 169 -1.92 -11.56 -9.47
CA ARG A 169 -1.96 -10.34 -8.65
C ARG A 169 -1.83 -9.09 -9.51
N GLN A 170 -0.96 -9.10 -10.52
CA GLN A 170 -0.79 -7.97 -11.42
C GLN A 170 -2.04 -7.71 -12.29
N GLU A 171 -2.69 -8.76 -12.78
CA GLU A 171 -3.95 -8.66 -13.53
C GLU A 171 -5.07 -8.12 -12.64
N MET A 172 -5.24 -8.70 -11.45
CA MET A 172 -6.28 -8.30 -10.50
C MET A 172 -6.13 -6.86 -10.00
N ARG A 173 -4.90 -6.33 -9.85
CA ARG A 173 -4.68 -4.92 -9.53
C ARG A 173 -5.30 -3.99 -10.57
N ARG A 174 -5.10 -4.28 -11.86
CA ARG A 174 -5.67 -3.47 -12.96
C ARG A 174 -7.20 -3.54 -12.94
N GLU A 175 -7.75 -4.76 -12.86
CA GLU A 175 -9.21 -4.97 -12.82
C GLU A 175 -9.86 -4.25 -11.62
N LEU A 176 -9.29 -4.36 -10.42
CA LEU A 176 -9.81 -3.68 -9.23
C LEU A 176 -9.82 -2.16 -9.39
N ARG A 177 -8.75 -1.60 -9.98
CA ARG A 177 -8.68 -0.16 -10.22
C ARG A 177 -9.69 0.31 -11.25
N GLU A 178 -9.88 -0.45 -12.34
CA GLU A 178 -10.88 -0.16 -13.38
C GLU A 178 -12.29 -0.21 -12.80
N LEU A 179 -12.62 -1.27 -12.05
CA LEU A 179 -13.91 -1.42 -11.38
C LEU A 179 -14.20 -0.29 -10.40
N GLN A 180 -13.22 0.10 -9.61
CA GLN A 180 -13.36 1.21 -8.67
C GLN A 180 -13.71 2.52 -9.39
N ARG A 181 -13.02 2.82 -10.51
CA ARG A 181 -13.29 4.01 -11.33
C ARG A 181 -14.64 3.95 -12.00
N GLN A 182 -14.98 2.81 -12.61
CA GLN A 182 -16.26 2.60 -13.30
C GLN A 182 -17.45 2.78 -12.36
N LEU A 183 -17.34 2.28 -11.12
CA LEU A 183 -18.42 2.31 -10.14
C LEU A 183 -18.39 3.55 -9.24
N GLY A 184 -17.34 4.37 -9.33
CA GLY A 184 -17.15 5.55 -8.48
C GLY A 184 -17.06 5.23 -6.98
N LEU A 185 -16.47 4.07 -6.63
CA LEU A 185 -16.36 3.62 -5.25
C LEU A 185 -15.30 4.39 -4.49
N THR A 186 -15.58 4.71 -3.22
CA THR A 186 -14.55 5.10 -2.26
C THR A 186 -13.98 3.84 -1.64
N VAL A 187 -12.67 3.63 -1.76
CA VAL A 187 -12.00 2.42 -1.31
C VAL A 187 -10.99 2.74 -0.23
N ILE A 188 -11.00 1.98 0.87
CA ILE A 188 -9.83 1.83 1.77
C ILE A 188 -9.29 0.41 1.57
N TYR A 189 -8.05 0.35 1.16
CA TYR A 189 -7.35 -0.88 0.81
C TYR A 189 -6.13 -1.07 1.73
N VAL A 190 -6.04 -2.19 2.39
CA VAL A 190 -4.89 -2.57 3.23
C VAL A 190 -3.97 -3.47 2.44
N THR A 191 -2.69 -3.17 2.45
CA THR A 191 -1.64 -4.04 1.90
C THR A 191 -0.30 -3.81 2.60
N HIS A 192 0.61 -4.75 2.44
CA HIS A 192 2.03 -4.61 2.72
C HIS A 192 2.87 -4.56 1.43
N ASP A 193 2.24 -4.73 0.26
CA ASP A 193 2.89 -4.68 -1.06
C ASP A 193 2.94 -3.24 -1.57
N GLN A 194 4.17 -2.73 -1.73
CA GLN A 194 4.40 -1.38 -2.22
C GLN A 194 3.95 -1.20 -3.67
N ALA A 195 4.10 -2.25 -4.52
CA ALA A 195 3.69 -2.17 -5.91
C ALA A 195 2.16 -2.00 -6.04
N GLU A 196 1.38 -2.60 -5.12
CA GLU A 196 -0.07 -2.37 -5.05
C GLU A 196 -0.36 -0.91 -4.68
N ALA A 197 0.27 -0.39 -3.62
CA ALA A 197 0.08 0.97 -3.16
C ALA A 197 0.45 2.00 -4.24
N MET A 198 1.62 1.83 -4.86
CA MET A 198 2.14 2.78 -5.86
C MET A 198 1.35 2.77 -7.18
N SER A 199 0.77 1.61 -7.56
CA SER A 199 0.08 1.47 -8.85
C SER A 199 -1.42 1.76 -8.82
N MET A 200 -2.07 1.56 -7.66
CA MET A 200 -3.53 1.68 -7.57
C MET A 200 -4.03 2.92 -6.82
N ALA A 201 -3.23 3.46 -5.88
CA ALA A 201 -3.72 4.49 -4.98
C ALA A 201 -3.83 5.88 -5.65
N ASP A 202 -4.87 6.62 -5.27
CA ASP A 202 -4.90 8.08 -5.37
C ASP A 202 -4.21 8.70 -4.14
N GLN A 203 -4.32 8.02 -2.98
CA GLN A 203 -3.72 8.41 -1.73
C GLN A 203 -3.10 7.19 -1.04
N VAL A 204 -1.85 7.28 -0.64
CA VAL A 204 -1.18 6.32 0.25
C VAL A 204 -1.06 6.92 1.64
N VAL A 205 -1.41 6.12 2.64
CA VAL A 205 -1.21 6.44 4.06
C VAL A 205 -0.22 5.43 4.61
N LEU A 206 1.01 5.87 4.80
CA LEU A 206 2.06 5.06 5.40
C LEU A 206 1.90 5.06 6.91
N LEU A 207 1.64 3.88 7.48
CA LEU A 207 1.52 3.67 8.92
C LEU A 207 2.81 3.08 9.49
N HIS A 208 3.25 3.63 10.61
CA HIS A 208 4.38 3.13 11.37
C HIS A 208 4.09 3.19 12.86
N ARG A 209 4.22 2.07 13.58
CA ARG A 209 4.03 1.97 15.04
C ARG A 209 2.73 2.64 15.53
N GLY A 210 1.61 2.38 14.83
CA GLY A 210 0.31 2.91 15.19
C GLY A 210 0.10 4.41 14.93
N ARG A 211 0.94 5.03 14.11
CA ARG A 211 0.86 6.45 13.71
C ARG A 211 0.85 6.59 12.20
N VAL A 212 0.28 7.67 11.70
CA VAL A 212 0.49 8.08 10.31
C VAL A 212 1.88 8.69 10.20
N GLU A 213 2.76 8.03 9.48
CA GLU A 213 4.11 8.49 9.20
C GLU A 213 4.12 9.55 8.10
N GLN A 214 3.43 9.24 7.01
CA GLN A 214 3.23 10.15 5.89
C GLN A 214 1.96 9.77 5.14
N ALA A 215 1.24 10.77 4.62
CA ALA A 215 0.10 10.57 3.74
C ALA A 215 0.18 11.51 2.54
N GLY A 216 -0.20 11.03 1.35
CA GLY A 216 -0.17 11.81 0.12
C GLY A 216 -0.32 10.97 -1.13
N ALA A 217 -0.11 11.58 -2.30
CA ALA A 217 -0.08 10.85 -3.54
C ALA A 217 1.14 9.89 -3.59
N PRO A 218 1.04 8.71 -4.24
CA PRO A 218 2.17 7.77 -4.32
C PRO A 218 3.49 8.42 -4.76
N ARG A 219 3.44 9.30 -5.76
CA ARG A 219 4.61 10.00 -6.28
C ARG A 219 5.27 10.90 -5.22
N ASP A 220 4.47 11.55 -4.37
CA ASP A 220 5.01 12.43 -3.33
C ASP A 220 5.73 11.65 -2.24
N LEU A 221 5.19 10.48 -1.85
CA LEU A 221 5.85 9.60 -0.87
C LEU A 221 7.18 9.08 -1.41
N TYR A 222 7.26 8.78 -2.71
CA TYR A 222 8.48 8.32 -3.35
C TYR A 222 9.51 9.43 -3.53
N ALA A 223 9.08 10.56 -4.11
CA ALA A 223 9.97 11.68 -4.46
C ALA A 223 10.35 12.52 -3.24
N ARG A 224 9.49 12.61 -2.22
CA ARG A 224 9.67 13.48 -1.05
C ARG A 224 9.32 12.74 0.25
N PRO A 225 10.10 11.70 0.61
CA PRO A 225 9.86 11.01 1.88
C PRO A 225 10.05 11.98 3.04
N ALA A 226 9.09 12.00 3.98
CA ALA A 226 9.11 12.90 5.12
C ALA A 226 10.15 12.50 6.17
N THR A 227 10.48 11.21 6.23
CA THR A 227 11.40 10.65 7.22
C THR A 227 12.32 9.61 6.61
N THR A 228 13.41 9.30 7.31
CA THR A 228 14.32 8.19 6.96
C THR A 228 13.58 6.84 6.92
N PHE A 229 12.57 6.67 7.79
CA PHE A 229 11.71 5.48 7.73
C PHE A 229 10.93 5.41 6.40
N ALA A 230 10.24 6.49 6.03
CA ALA A 230 9.51 6.56 4.76
C ALA A 230 10.45 6.35 3.55
N ALA A 231 11.64 6.96 3.58
CA ALA A 231 12.67 6.84 2.55
C ALA A 231 13.11 5.38 2.34
N ARG A 232 13.34 4.64 3.43
CA ARG A 232 13.72 3.21 3.38
C ARG A 232 12.55 2.30 3.06
N PHE A 233 11.36 2.62 3.56
CA PHE A 233 10.20 1.75 3.39
C PHE A 233 9.62 1.83 1.96
N ILE A 234 9.66 3.01 1.32
CA ILE A 234 9.11 3.21 -0.03
C ILE A 234 10.21 3.06 -1.07
N GLY A 235 10.03 2.10 -1.98
CA GLY A 235 10.96 1.79 -3.09
C GLY A 235 11.68 0.46 -2.92
N THR A 236 11.96 -0.18 -4.06
CA THR A 236 12.73 -1.43 -4.15
C THR A 236 13.71 -1.32 -5.32
N PRO A 237 15.02 -1.29 -5.04
CA PRO A 237 15.66 -1.26 -3.72
C PRO A 237 15.31 -0.02 -2.89
N PRO A 238 15.53 -0.04 -1.54
CA PRO A 238 15.27 1.11 -0.68
C PRO A 238 16.20 2.27 -0.98
N MET A 239 15.83 3.49 -0.57
CA MET A 239 16.70 4.67 -0.63
C MET A 239 17.99 4.42 0.18
N ASN A 240 19.14 4.75 -0.39
CA ASN A 240 20.39 4.81 0.34
C ASN A 240 20.30 5.90 1.40
N LEU A 241 20.68 5.58 2.62
CA LEU A 241 20.80 6.54 3.73
C LEU A 241 22.23 6.48 4.23
N LEU A 242 23.00 7.52 3.93
CA LEU A 242 24.43 7.60 4.22
C LEU A 242 24.64 8.62 5.35
N ALA A 243 25.36 8.24 6.39
CA ALA A 243 25.73 9.15 7.48
C ALA A 243 26.65 10.25 6.97
N LEU A 244 26.43 11.48 7.43
CA LEU A 244 27.28 12.64 7.11
C LEU A 244 28.03 13.08 8.38
N GLU A 245 29.36 13.26 8.25
CA GLU A 245 30.24 13.79 9.27
C GLU A 245 30.92 15.06 8.75
N GLY A 246 30.60 16.21 9.34
CA GLY A 246 31.14 17.50 8.89
C GLY A 246 30.81 17.85 7.44
N GLY A 247 29.64 17.42 6.92
CA GLY A 247 29.21 17.66 5.53
C GLY A 247 29.81 16.69 4.51
N ARG A 248 30.51 15.64 4.96
CA ARG A 248 31.11 14.58 4.13
C ARG A 248 30.47 13.24 4.42
N ILE A 249 30.49 12.32 3.45
CA ILE A 249 30.11 10.93 3.68
C ILE A 249 31.07 10.34 4.72
N ALA A 250 30.52 9.71 5.77
CA ALA A 250 31.28 9.18 6.89
C ALA A 250 32.44 8.27 6.43
N GLY A 251 33.64 8.53 7.01
CA GLY A 251 34.87 7.81 6.67
C GLY A 251 35.41 8.09 5.27
N SER A 252 35.00 9.19 4.58
CA SER A 252 35.48 9.55 3.26
C SER A 252 35.73 11.07 3.13
N ASP A 253 36.42 11.46 2.06
CA ASP A 253 36.66 12.87 1.70
C ASP A 253 35.57 13.43 0.74
N VAL A 254 34.47 12.70 0.52
CA VAL A 254 33.39 13.08 -0.39
C VAL A 254 32.50 14.13 0.26
N GLU A 255 32.63 15.38 -0.19
CA GLU A 255 31.81 16.51 0.26
C GLU A 255 30.43 16.50 -0.39
N ILE A 256 29.35 16.66 0.42
CA ILE A 256 27.96 16.62 -0.06
C ILE A 256 27.32 18.02 -0.11
N GLY A 257 27.81 18.98 0.69
CA GLY A 257 27.28 20.34 0.71
C GLY A 257 25.83 20.48 1.21
N LEU A 258 25.28 19.45 1.89
CA LEU A 258 23.97 19.46 2.51
C LEU A 258 24.10 19.65 4.03
N PRO A 259 23.36 20.61 4.63
CA PRO A 259 23.30 20.77 6.08
C PRO A 259 22.37 19.71 6.72
N ALA A 260 22.79 18.46 6.73
CA ALA A 260 22.02 17.30 7.19
C ALA A 260 22.92 16.32 7.96
N ALA A 261 22.33 15.48 8.79
CA ALA A 261 23.02 14.38 9.47
C ALA A 261 23.07 13.11 8.60
N THR A 262 22.09 12.95 7.71
CA THR A 262 21.99 11.80 6.81
C THR A 262 21.64 12.27 5.40
N LEU A 263 22.37 11.76 4.42
CA LEU A 263 22.06 11.90 3.00
C LEU A 263 21.17 10.75 2.57
N GLY A 264 20.03 11.06 1.93
CA GLY A 264 19.19 10.10 1.21
C GLY A 264 19.37 10.24 -0.30
N ILE A 265 19.61 9.12 -0.98
CA ILE A 265 19.70 9.09 -2.44
C ILE A 265 19.10 7.80 -3.00
N ARG A 266 18.25 7.90 -4.03
CA ARG A 266 17.66 6.71 -4.66
C ARG A 266 18.71 5.91 -5.42
N PRO A 267 18.66 4.56 -5.39
CA PRO A 267 19.60 3.71 -6.11
C PRO A 267 19.68 3.98 -7.62
N GLU A 268 18.57 4.34 -8.24
CA GLU A 268 18.47 4.70 -9.67
C GLU A 268 18.97 6.11 -9.98
N SER A 269 19.07 6.99 -8.98
CA SER A 269 19.68 8.32 -9.16
C SER A 269 21.20 8.28 -9.04
N VAL A 270 21.78 7.20 -8.49
CA VAL A 270 23.22 7.01 -8.46
C VAL A 270 23.69 6.44 -9.79
N THR A 271 24.59 7.15 -10.46
CA THR A 271 25.11 6.77 -11.78
C THR A 271 26.60 6.44 -11.74
N LEU A 272 27.04 5.56 -12.64
CA LEU A 272 28.45 5.39 -12.96
C LEU A 272 28.89 6.61 -13.78
N HIS A 273 29.87 7.37 -13.27
CA HIS A 273 30.25 8.66 -13.85
C HIS A 273 31.75 8.82 -13.82
N GLU A 274 32.38 9.24 -14.95
CA GLU A 274 33.84 9.34 -15.07
C GLU A 274 34.47 10.37 -14.10
N ASP A 275 33.79 11.49 -13.86
CA ASP A 275 34.22 12.55 -12.95
C ASP A 275 33.63 12.39 -11.51
N GLY A 276 32.98 11.27 -11.20
CA GLY A 276 32.38 11.02 -9.90
C GLY A 276 33.40 10.76 -8.79
N PHE A 277 32.90 10.55 -7.57
CA PHE A 277 33.73 10.15 -6.43
C PHE A 277 34.07 8.65 -6.47
N PRO A 278 35.23 8.24 -5.90
CA PRO A 278 35.65 6.85 -5.93
C PRO A 278 34.80 5.96 -5.02
N ALA A 279 34.47 4.77 -5.50
CA ALA A 279 33.76 3.73 -4.78
C ALA A 279 34.30 2.35 -5.18
N MET A 280 34.04 1.35 -4.33
CA MET A 280 34.41 -0.04 -4.60
C MET A 280 33.15 -0.92 -4.67
N VAL A 281 32.97 -1.62 -5.78
CA VAL A 281 31.88 -2.59 -5.93
C VAL A 281 32.16 -3.81 -5.06
N ARG A 282 31.21 -4.19 -4.19
CA ARG A 282 31.30 -5.37 -3.32
C ARG A 282 30.51 -6.54 -3.87
N SER A 283 29.38 -6.28 -4.49
CA SER A 283 28.58 -7.29 -5.16
C SER A 283 27.82 -6.68 -6.34
N ALA A 284 27.46 -7.54 -7.29
CA ALA A 284 26.64 -7.21 -8.45
C ALA A 284 25.56 -8.27 -8.62
N GLU A 285 24.29 -7.87 -8.58
CA GLU A 285 23.13 -8.72 -8.76
C GLU A 285 22.44 -8.41 -10.08
N TYR A 286 22.39 -9.38 -10.98
CA TYR A 286 21.74 -9.25 -12.29
C TYR A 286 20.27 -9.67 -12.19
N LEU A 287 19.37 -8.72 -12.48
CA LEU A 287 17.92 -8.90 -12.42
C LEU A 287 17.24 -8.85 -13.81
N GLY A 288 17.99 -9.15 -14.87
CA GLY A 288 17.50 -9.07 -16.25
C GLY A 288 17.60 -7.65 -16.82
N ALA A 289 16.53 -6.86 -16.69
CA ALA A 289 16.55 -5.47 -17.18
C ALA A 289 17.46 -4.56 -16.35
N ASP A 290 17.67 -4.88 -15.10
CA ASP A 290 18.42 -4.10 -14.12
C ASP A 290 19.66 -4.86 -13.64
N LEU A 291 20.70 -4.11 -13.29
CA LEU A 291 21.86 -4.55 -12.50
C LEU A 291 21.89 -3.71 -11.21
N VAL A 292 21.91 -4.39 -10.06
CA VAL A 292 22.04 -3.74 -8.76
C VAL A 292 23.44 -3.98 -8.24
N LEU A 293 24.20 -2.89 -8.04
CA LEU A 293 25.54 -2.92 -7.49
C LEU A 293 25.47 -2.50 -6.02
N GLN A 294 26.15 -3.22 -5.16
CA GLN A 294 26.46 -2.79 -3.80
C GLN A 294 27.86 -2.19 -3.77
N CYS A 295 27.96 -0.93 -3.45
CA CYS A 295 29.23 -0.18 -3.44
C CYS A 295 29.56 0.32 -2.03
N THR A 296 30.85 0.46 -1.73
CA THR A 296 31.34 1.09 -0.49
C THR A 296 32.04 2.40 -0.80
N VAL A 297 31.76 3.43 0.02
CA VAL A 297 32.41 4.76 0.02
C VAL A 297 32.70 5.11 1.46
N GLY A 298 33.98 5.25 1.82
CA GLY A 298 34.37 5.40 3.22
C GLY A 298 33.89 4.23 4.08
N SER A 299 33.16 4.51 5.15
CA SER A 299 32.52 3.50 6.01
C SER A 299 31.09 3.11 5.56
N GLU A 300 30.55 3.82 4.56
CA GLU A 300 29.17 3.67 4.14
C GLU A 300 29.00 2.69 2.97
N THR A 301 27.82 2.09 2.91
CA THR A 301 27.41 1.19 1.82
C THR A 301 26.21 1.77 1.11
N LEU A 302 26.26 1.79 -0.22
CA LEU A 302 25.14 2.25 -1.05
C LEU A 302 24.83 1.27 -2.18
N LEU A 303 23.58 1.27 -2.62
CA LEU A 303 23.11 0.53 -3.77
C LEU A 303 23.03 1.45 -5.00
N VAL A 304 23.45 0.92 -6.13
CA VAL A 304 23.32 1.58 -7.45
C VAL A 304 22.46 0.68 -8.31
N ARG A 305 21.38 1.20 -8.86
CA ARG A 305 20.55 0.48 -9.82
C ARG A 305 20.81 1.04 -11.22
N THR A 306 21.36 0.22 -12.08
CA THR A 306 21.70 0.60 -13.46
C THR A 306 21.15 -0.43 -14.46
N ALA A 307 21.27 -0.14 -15.77
CA ALA A 307 20.77 -1.03 -16.80
C ALA A 307 21.53 -2.36 -16.83
N GLY A 308 20.81 -3.47 -17.05
CA GLY A 308 21.34 -4.83 -17.00
C GLY A 308 22.41 -5.17 -18.07
N HIS A 309 22.62 -4.29 -19.07
CA HIS A 309 23.69 -4.49 -20.07
C HIS A 309 25.08 -4.11 -19.55
N HIS A 310 25.19 -3.45 -18.40
CA HIS A 310 26.48 -3.17 -17.77
C HIS A 310 27.09 -4.45 -17.19
N HIS A 311 28.39 -4.65 -17.44
CA HIS A 311 29.14 -5.78 -16.91
C HIS A 311 30.14 -5.30 -15.87
N VAL A 312 29.71 -5.21 -14.63
CA VAL A 312 30.55 -4.81 -13.49
C VAL A 312 30.70 -6.01 -12.54
N LYS A 313 31.94 -6.33 -12.16
CA LYS A 313 32.24 -7.43 -11.23
C LYS A 313 32.49 -6.91 -9.81
N ALA A 314 32.39 -7.81 -8.83
CA ALA A 314 32.86 -7.51 -7.49
C ALA A 314 34.35 -7.10 -7.50
N ASP A 315 34.73 -6.31 -6.49
CA ASP A 315 36.08 -5.75 -6.29
C ASP A 315 36.59 -4.87 -7.47
N THR A 316 35.64 -4.33 -8.27
CA THR A 316 35.96 -3.38 -9.33
C THR A 316 35.87 -1.97 -8.75
N PRO A 317 36.94 -1.12 -8.89
CA PRO A 317 36.82 0.30 -8.57
C PRO A 317 35.94 1.00 -9.60
N VAL A 318 35.03 1.81 -9.12
CA VAL A 318 34.10 2.61 -9.94
C VAL A 318 34.10 4.07 -9.45
N ARG A 319 33.58 4.95 -10.29
CA ARG A 319 33.30 6.33 -9.87
C ARG A 319 31.79 6.55 -9.94
N LEU A 320 31.23 7.13 -8.87
CA LEU A 320 29.79 7.33 -8.72
C LEU A 320 29.48 8.82 -8.64
N GLY A 321 28.27 9.16 -9.11
CA GLY A 321 27.77 10.52 -9.00
C GLY A 321 26.25 10.53 -9.03
N TRP A 322 25.66 11.67 -8.67
CA TRP A 322 24.22 11.96 -8.76
C TRP A 322 23.99 13.45 -8.96
N ALA A 323 22.80 13.81 -9.42
CA ALA A 323 22.40 15.21 -9.51
C ALA A 323 22.06 15.75 -8.10
N GLN A 324 22.45 17.00 -7.81
CA GLN A 324 22.22 17.61 -6.49
C GLN A 324 20.73 17.65 -6.12
N GLU A 325 19.84 17.79 -7.09
CA GLU A 325 18.39 17.79 -6.94
C GLU A 325 17.80 16.45 -6.50
N ASP A 326 18.53 15.36 -6.69
CA ASP A 326 18.11 14.01 -6.27
C ASP A 326 18.52 13.71 -4.81
N ALA A 327 19.34 14.55 -4.21
CA ALA A 327 19.82 14.37 -2.85
C ALA A 327 18.80 14.90 -1.83
N HIS A 328 18.55 14.10 -0.80
CA HIS A 328 17.63 14.43 0.30
C HIS A 328 18.41 14.53 1.61
N GLY A 329 18.21 15.61 2.35
CA GLY A 329 18.79 15.77 3.68
C GLY A 329 17.83 15.36 4.79
N PHE A 330 18.34 14.64 5.79
CA PHE A 330 17.59 14.30 7.00
C PHE A 330 18.42 14.72 8.23
N ASP A 331 17.73 15.20 9.26
CA ASP A 331 18.33 15.56 10.55
C ASP A 331 18.64 14.32 11.41
N GLU A 332 19.16 14.54 12.62
CA GLU A 332 19.46 13.47 13.59
C GLU A 332 18.22 12.71 14.06
N ALA A 333 17.04 13.35 14.02
CA ALA A 333 15.76 12.71 14.33
C ALA A 333 15.18 11.93 13.14
N GLY A 334 15.87 11.93 11.99
CA GLY A 334 15.44 11.29 10.76
C GLY A 334 14.32 12.04 10.03
N GLN A 335 14.09 13.31 10.35
CA GLN A 335 13.13 14.16 9.66
C GLN A 335 13.79 14.83 8.46
N ARG A 336 13.04 14.98 7.37
CA ARG A 336 13.54 15.65 6.18
C ARG A 336 13.76 17.13 6.42
N VAL A 337 14.93 17.65 6.05
CA VAL A 337 15.32 19.07 6.20
C VAL A 337 15.64 19.75 4.87
N ALA A 338 15.94 18.98 3.81
CA ALA A 338 16.25 19.48 2.47
C ALA A 338 15.83 18.50 1.36
#